data_aa110c53fd1448831fb23c26dea610db
#
_entry.id   aa110c53fd1448831fb23c26dea610db
#
_cell.length_a   1.000
_cell.length_b   1.000
_cell.length_c   1.000
_cell.angle_alpha   90.00
_cell.angle_beta   90.00
_cell.angle_gamma   90.00
#
_symmetry.space_group_name_H-M   'P 1'
#
loop_
_entity.id
_entity.type
_entity.pdbx_description
1 polymer ?
#
loop_
_entity_poly.entity_id
_entity_poly.type
_entity_poly.pdbx_seq_one_letter_code
_entity_poly.pdbx_strand_id
1 'polypeptide(L)'
;MAMESVLKALEERIEELVEAFRNATERSAELESKVSGLEDEILDLEEKLEGTTDTGERVKELETQRDELAARLEKVLGLIDGVLDTDQS
;
A
#
# COMPACT_ATOMS: atom_id res chain seq x y z
N MET A 1 2.28 62.02 -23.59
CA MET A 1 2.23 61.88 -22.13
C MET A 1 1.29 60.82 -21.68
N ALA A 2 0.01 60.89 -22.03
CA ALA A 2 -0.97 59.81 -21.73
C ALA A 2 -0.59 58.49 -22.37
N MET A 3 -0.01 58.52 -23.56
CA MET A 3 0.41 57.33 -24.29
C MET A 3 1.56 56.56 -23.60
N GLU A 4 2.53 57.29 -23.06
CA GLU A 4 3.65 56.68 -22.32
C GLU A 4 3.17 56.00 -21.04
N SER A 5 2.22 56.61 -20.33
CA SER A 5 1.64 56.01 -19.12
C SER A 5 0.89 54.75 -19.43
N VAL A 6 0.15 54.71 -20.53
CA VAL A 6 -0.62 53.54 -20.98
C VAL A 6 0.35 52.42 -21.39
N LEU A 7 1.38 52.75 -22.14
CA LEU A 7 2.41 51.77 -22.55
C LEU A 7 3.13 51.17 -21.36
N LYS A 8 3.46 51.99 -20.38
CA LYS A 8 4.13 51.53 -19.14
C LYS A 8 3.23 50.59 -18.35
N ALA A 9 1.92 50.95 -18.23
CA ALA A 9 0.97 50.12 -17.56
C ALA A 9 0.79 48.77 -18.27
N LEU A 10 0.79 48.79 -19.61
CA LEU A 10 0.70 47.59 -20.43
C LEU A 10 1.94 46.69 -20.23
N GLU A 11 3.14 47.26 -20.23
CA GLU A 11 4.38 46.53 -19.99
C GLU A 11 4.37 45.85 -18.63
N GLU A 12 3.95 46.57 -17.59
CA GLU A 12 3.85 46.03 -16.24
C GLU A 12 2.86 44.87 -16.16
N ARG A 13 1.72 45.00 -16.82
CA ARG A 13 0.74 43.92 -16.86
C ARG A 13 1.21 42.69 -17.63
N ILE A 14 1.93 42.92 -18.72
CA ILE A 14 2.53 41.83 -19.50
C ILE A 14 3.58 41.09 -18.64
N GLU A 15 4.42 41.79 -17.91
CA GLU A 15 5.40 41.22 -17.01
C GLU A 15 4.74 40.39 -15.89
N GLU A 16 3.66 40.93 -15.30
CA GLU A 16 2.89 40.23 -14.28
C GLU A 16 2.26 38.95 -14.83
N LEU A 17 1.72 39.01 -16.05
CA LEU A 17 1.12 37.84 -16.71
C LEU A 17 2.18 36.76 -17.02
N VAL A 18 3.34 37.17 -17.51
CA VAL A 18 4.45 36.25 -17.81
C VAL A 18 4.91 35.58 -16.55
N GLU A 19 5.06 36.33 -15.45
CA GLU A 19 5.45 35.79 -14.16
C GLU A 19 4.41 34.84 -13.59
N ALA A 20 3.14 35.21 -13.66
CA ALA A 20 2.05 34.36 -13.22
C ALA A 20 1.98 33.06 -14.03
N PHE A 21 2.20 33.14 -15.33
CA PHE A 21 2.23 31.96 -16.22
C PHE A 21 3.40 31.06 -15.87
N ARG A 22 4.56 31.63 -15.64
CA ARG A 22 5.76 30.87 -15.26
C ARG A 22 5.55 30.16 -13.93
N ASN A 23 5.00 30.85 -12.94
CA ASN A 23 4.70 30.28 -11.63
C ASN A 23 3.68 29.16 -11.74
N ALA A 24 2.64 29.35 -12.55
CA ALA A 24 1.62 28.32 -12.79
C ALA A 24 2.20 27.08 -13.46
N THR A 25 3.11 27.27 -14.42
CA THR A 25 3.78 26.17 -15.11
C THR A 25 4.68 25.37 -14.15
N GLU A 26 5.43 26.06 -13.30
CA GLU A 26 6.28 25.44 -12.27
C GLU A 26 5.42 24.67 -11.27
N ARG A 27 4.32 25.23 -10.82
CA ARG A 27 3.38 24.59 -9.92
C ARG A 27 2.78 23.33 -10.52
N SER A 28 2.39 23.43 -11.79
CA SER A 28 1.84 22.30 -12.54
C SER A 28 2.85 21.16 -12.62
N ALA A 29 4.12 21.47 -12.93
CA ALA A 29 5.20 20.48 -12.98
C ALA A 29 5.45 19.83 -11.62
N GLU A 30 5.44 20.63 -10.55
CA GLU A 30 5.61 20.12 -9.18
C GLU A 30 4.45 19.20 -8.78
N LEU A 31 3.22 19.58 -9.12
CA LEU A 31 2.04 18.76 -8.84
C LEU A 31 2.07 17.44 -9.61
N GLU A 32 2.46 17.46 -10.88
CA GLU A 32 2.62 16.25 -11.68
C GLU A 32 3.65 15.31 -11.06
N SER A 33 4.77 15.86 -10.60
CA SER A 33 5.81 15.09 -9.92
C SER A 33 5.29 14.47 -8.62
N LYS A 34 4.53 15.22 -7.83
CA LYS A 34 3.93 14.73 -6.60
C LYS A 34 2.90 13.63 -6.86
N VAL A 35 2.07 13.81 -7.87
CA VAL A 35 1.08 12.79 -8.27
C VAL A 35 1.78 11.50 -8.68
N SER A 36 2.83 11.60 -9.49
CA SER A 36 3.61 10.43 -9.91
C SER A 36 4.24 9.71 -8.71
N GLY A 37 4.81 10.47 -7.76
CA GLY A 37 5.37 9.91 -6.53
C GLY A 37 4.31 9.22 -5.66
N LEU A 38 3.13 9.82 -5.55
CA LEU A 38 2.03 9.23 -4.79
C LEU A 38 1.48 7.97 -5.45
N GLU A 39 1.42 7.93 -6.77
CA GLU A 39 1.03 6.73 -7.52
C GLU A 39 2.00 5.57 -7.27
N ASP A 40 3.30 5.85 -7.25
CA ASP A 40 4.32 4.86 -6.94
C ASP A 40 4.19 4.35 -5.50
N GLU A 41 3.91 5.24 -4.55
CA GLU A 41 3.68 4.86 -3.15
C GLU A 41 2.45 3.97 -3.00
N ILE A 42 1.38 4.27 -3.74
CA ILE A 42 0.17 3.45 -3.74
C ILE A 42 0.47 2.05 -4.24
N LEU A 43 1.21 1.91 -5.33
CA LEU A 43 1.61 0.61 -5.87
C LEU A 43 2.43 -0.20 -4.86
N ASP A 44 3.39 0.46 -4.19
CA ASP A 44 4.20 -0.19 -3.16
C ASP A 44 3.35 -0.66 -1.98
N LEU A 45 2.39 0.16 -1.55
CA LEU A 45 1.50 -0.19 -0.44
C LEU A 45 0.56 -1.33 -0.83
N GLU A 46 0.07 -1.36 -2.06
CA GLU A 46 -0.75 -2.44 -2.57
C GLU A 46 0.01 -3.76 -2.58
N GLU A 47 1.26 -3.76 -3.02
CA GLU A 47 2.13 -4.95 -3.00
C GLU A 47 2.36 -5.46 -1.59
N LYS A 48 2.63 -4.57 -0.65
CA LYS A 48 2.82 -4.91 0.76
C LYS A 48 1.55 -5.49 1.37
N LEU A 49 0.42 -4.92 1.01
CA LEU A 49 -0.89 -5.39 1.50
C LEU A 49 -1.18 -6.79 0.98
N GLU A 50 -0.92 -7.07 -0.30
CA GLU A 50 -1.07 -8.40 -0.89
C GLU A 50 -0.18 -9.41 -0.18
N GLY A 51 1.10 -9.07 0.04
CA GLY A 51 2.03 -9.92 0.77
C GLY A 51 1.56 -10.23 2.18
N THR A 52 0.99 -9.25 2.88
CA THR A 52 0.45 -9.44 4.23
C THR A 52 -0.77 -10.34 4.21
N THR A 53 -1.65 -10.19 3.22
CA THR A 53 -2.85 -11.02 3.05
C THR A 53 -2.46 -12.47 2.77
N ASP A 54 -1.51 -12.70 1.86
CA ASP A 54 -1.00 -14.04 1.53
C ASP A 54 -0.39 -14.71 2.75
N THR A 55 0.39 -13.97 3.54
CA THR A 55 0.99 -14.46 4.78
C THR A 55 -0.08 -14.83 5.79
N GLY A 56 -1.12 -14.01 5.92
CA GLY A 56 -2.27 -14.29 6.80
C GLY A 56 -3.01 -15.56 6.43
N GLU A 57 -3.24 -15.79 5.15
CA GLU A 57 -3.86 -17.00 4.63
C GLU A 57 -3.01 -18.24 4.91
N ARG A 58 -1.70 -18.12 4.70
CA ARG A 58 -0.77 -19.21 4.97
C ARG A 58 -0.71 -19.58 6.44
N VAL A 59 -0.75 -18.58 7.32
CA VAL A 59 -0.81 -18.83 8.78
C VAL A 59 -2.08 -19.59 9.13
N LYS A 60 -3.21 -19.24 8.57
CA LYS A 60 -4.48 -19.96 8.77
C LYS A 60 -4.41 -21.40 8.30
N GLU A 61 -3.82 -21.65 7.14
CA GLU A 61 -3.60 -23.00 6.62
C GLU A 61 -2.73 -23.83 7.55
N LEU A 62 -1.63 -23.25 8.05
CA LEU A 62 -0.73 -23.91 8.98
C LEU A 62 -1.40 -24.22 10.31
N GLU A 63 -2.23 -23.32 10.82
CA GLU A 63 -3.01 -23.55 12.04
C GLU A 63 -4.00 -24.71 11.85
N THR A 64 -4.68 -24.78 10.71
CA THR A 64 -5.59 -25.87 10.37
C THR A 64 -4.85 -27.19 10.31
N GLN A 65 -3.69 -27.24 9.64
CA GLN A 65 -2.86 -28.43 9.56
C GLN A 65 -2.38 -28.90 10.94
N ARG A 66 -1.97 -27.94 11.78
CA ARG A 66 -1.57 -28.22 13.16
C ARG A 66 -2.70 -28.87 13.95
N ASP A 67 -3.90 -28.31 13.86
CA ASP A 67 -5.07 -28.81 14.57
C ASP A 67 -5.47 -30.21 14.10
N GLU A 68 -5.41 -30.47 12.80
CA GLU A 68 -5.65 -31.80 12.23
C GLU A 68 -4.61 -32.82 12.73
N LEU A 69 -3.34 -32.43 12.76
CA LEU A 69 -2.27 -33.28 13.23
C LEU A 69 -2.43 -33.60 14.72
N ALA A 70 -2.78 -32.60 15.53
CA ALA A 70 -3.05 -32.79 16.96
C ALA A 70 -4.20 -33.76 17.20
N ALA A 71 -5.29 -33.65 16.41
CA ALA A 71 -6.42 -34.57 16.50
C ALA A 71 -6.02 -36.01 16.14
N ARG A 72 -5.18 -36.18 15.11
CA ARG A 72 -4.66 -37.49 14.73
C ARG A 72 -3.77 -38.11 15.82
N LEU A 73 -2.93 -37.29 16.43
CA LEU A 73 -2.07 -37.73 17.54
C LEU A 73 -2.90 -38.18 18.75
N GLU A 74 -3.93 -37.46 19.10
CA GLU A 74 -4.86 -37.84 20.18
C GLU A 74 -5.54 -39.16 19.88
N LYS A 75 -5.95 -39.37 18.64
CA LYS A 75 -6.60 -40.61 18.19
C LYS A 75 -5.65 -41.80 18.31
N VAL A 76 -4.41 -41.62 17.89
CA VAL A 76 -3.38 -42.67 17.98
C VAL A 76 -3.07 -42.98 19.44
N LEU A 77 -2.92 -41.98 20.29
CA LEU A 77 -2.69 -42.14 21.72
C LEU A 77 -3.84 -42.89 22.39
N GLY A 78 -5.09 -42.57 22.03
CA GLY A 78 -6.26 -43.29 22.52
C GLY A 78 -6.28 -44.75 22.12
N LEU A 79 -5.88 -45.07 20.89
CA LEU A 79 -5.75 -46.45 20.41
C LEU A 79 -4.64 -47.23 21.15
N ILE A 80 -3.50 -46.59 21.39
CA ILE A 80 -2.39 -47.19 22.15
C ILE A 80 -2.80 -47.48 23.59
N ASP A 81 -3.47 -46.54 24.24
CA ASP A 81 -3.96 -46.67 25.61
C ASP A 81 -4.97 -47.80 25.69
N GLY A 82 -5.87 -47.93 24.71
CA GLY A 82 -6.82 -49.03 24.62
C GLY A 82 -6.17 -50.40 24.50
N VAL A 83 -5.10 -50.49 23.71
CA VAL A 83 -4.31 -51.73 23.56
C VAL A 83 -3.59 -52.10 24.86
N LEU A 84 -2.98 -51.11 25.50
CA LEU A 84 -2.30 -51.31 26.78
C LEU A 84 -3.25 -51.79 27.90
N ASP A 85 -4.44 -51.22 27.95
CA ASP A 85 -5.46 -51.61 28.92
C ASP A 85 -5.93 -53.03 28.68
N THR A 86 -6.07 -53.45 27.42
CA THR A 86 -6.43 -54.81 27.05
C THR A 86 -5.33 -55.81 27.47
N ASP A 87 -4.07 -55.47 27.31
CA ASP A 87 -2.93 -56.32 27.72
C ASP A 87 -2.81 -56.45 29.23
N GLN A 88 -3.24 -55.48 30.00
CA GLN A 88 -3.21 -55.52 31.47
C GLN A 88 -4.38 -56.30 32.10
N SER A 89 -5.40 -56.51 31.34
CA SER A 89 -6.55 -57.25 31.84
C SER A 89 -6.41 -58.74 31.54
#